data_67c9badad81c9c7a5233a67cec60a58e
#
_entry.id   67c9badad81c9c7a5233a67cec60a58e
#
_cell.length_a   1.000
_cell.length_b   1.000
_cell.length_c   1.000
_cell.angle_alpha   90.00
_cell.angle_beta   90.00
_cell.angle_gamma   90.00
#
_symmetry.space_group_name_H-M   'P 1'
#
loop_
_entity.id
_entity.type
_entity.pdbx_description
1 polymer ?
#
loop_
_entity_poly.entity_id
_entity_poly.type
_entity_poly.pdbx_seq_one_letter_code
_entity_poly.pdbx_strand_id
1 'polypeptide(L)'
;MLVTLAGYDILRGRRLLTETNASDFAHLIVACLFHDIGYVRGILNGDSADGYIVDAKGNKAKLPRGSSDAALLPYHVDRSKLFVMDRLSKIELLDATRVANAIEFTRFPPSHGADDSDSEEGMLVRAADLIGQLGDPHYLRKANALYYEFEEVGMNKQLGYASPADLTDLYPQFYWSSISAHIQSAIRYLNVTSSGRQWIANLYSNIFRAERELSLCGPQR
;
A
#
# COMPACT_ATOMS: atom_id res chain seq x y z
N MET A 1 -8.22 -3.98 -4.27
CA MET A 1 -9.45 -3.30 -4.75
C MET A 1 -9.74 -2.00 -4.00
N LEU A 2 -9.68 -1.91 -2.67
CA LEU A 2 -9.90 -0.65 -1.93
C LEU A 2 -8.90 0.44 -2.31
N VAL A 3 -7.63 0.10 -2.49
CA VAL A 3 -6.57 1.02 -2.94
C VAL A 3 -6.93 1.67 -4.28
N THR A 4 -7.39 0.87 -5.26
CA THR A 4 -7.81 1.39 -6.57
C THR A 4 -9.01 2.33 -6.45
N LEU A 5 -9.98 2.03 -5.56
CA LEU A 5 -11.12 2.92 -5.30
C LEU A 5 -10.70 4.22 -4.60
N ALA A 6 -9.76 4.15 -3.64
CA ALA A 6 -9.20 5.34 -3.00
C ALA A 6 -8.47 6.21 -4.03
N GLY A 7 -7.62 5.60 -4.88
CA GLY A 7 -6.94 6.28 -5.98
C GLY A 7 -7.91 6.95 -6.96
N TYR A 8 -9.00 6.28 -7.31
CA TYR A 8 -10.04 6.85 -8.15
C TYR A 8 -10.72 8.08 -7.52
N ASP A 9 -11.06 8.02 -6.22
CA ASP A 9 -11.68 9.14 -5.52
C ASP A 9 -10.70 10.32 -5.32
N ILE A 10 -9.41 10.05 -5.11
CA ILE A 10 -8.34 11.06 -5.10
C ILE A 10 -8.30 11.79 -6.45
N LEU A 11 -8.26 11.05 -7.56
CA LEU A 11 -8.22 11.63 -8.91
C LEU A 11 -9.49 12.40 -9.25
N ARG A 12 -10.65 11.94 -8.83
CA ARG A 12 -11.91 12.70 -8.99
C ARG A 12 -11.82 14.05 -8.29
N GLY A 13 -11.33 14.07 -7.06
CA GLY A 13 -11.15 15.32 -6.32
C GLY A 13 -10.06 16.20 -6.96
N ARG A 14 -8.95 15.61 -7.39
CA ARG A 14 -7.88 16.32 -8.10
C ARG A 14 -8.40 17.03 -9.34
N ARG A 15 -9.20 16.33 -10.17
CA ARG A 15 -9.80 16.90 -11.39
C ARG A 15 -10.69 18.10 -11.13
N LEU A 16 -11.30 18.21 -9.95
CA LEU A 16 -12.12 19.37 -9.59
C LEU A 16 -11.29 20.58 -9.16
N LEU A 17 -10.04 20.39 -8.78
CA LEU A 17 -9.16 21.44 -8.27
C LEU A 17 -8.03 21.81 -9.22
N THR A 18 -7.60 20.86 -10.07
CA THR A 18 -6.46 21.05 -10.97
C THR A 18 -6.72 20.37 -12.31
N GLU A 19 -5.97 20.78 -13.33
CA GLU A 19 -6.00 20.07 -14.60
C GLU A 19 -5.46 18.65 -14.42
N THR A 20 -6.23 17.69 -14.92
CA THR A 20 -5.89 16.25 -14.88
C THR A 20 -6.30 15.64 -16.19
N ASN A 21 -5.37 15.09 -16.93
CA ASN A 21 -5.65 14.48 -18.23
C ASN A 21 -5.97 12.98 -18.10
N ALA A 22 -6.44 12.37 -19.19
CA ALA A 22 -6.82 10.96 -19.22
C ALA A 22 -5.62 10.03 -18.98
N SER A 23 -4.41 10.43 -19.40
CA SER A 23 -3.19 9.67 -19.18
C SER A 23 -2.86 9.59 -17.68
N ASP A 24 -2.97 10.70 -16.93
CA ASP A 24 -2.74 10.72 -15.48
C ASP A 24 -3.72 9.77 -14.75
N PHE A 25 -5.00 9.77 -15.18
CA PHE A 25 -5.98 8.82 -14.66
C PHE A 25 -5.58 7.38 -14.91
N ALA A 26 -5.21 7.04 -16.14
CA ALA A 26 -4.87 5.68 -16.53
C ALA A 26 -3.67 5.16 -15.74
N HIS A 27 -2.58 5.94 -15.68
CA HIS A 27 -1.34 5.50 -15.05
C HIS A 27 -1.50 5.32 -13.54
N LEU A 28 -2.13 6.28 -12.83
CA LEU A 28 -2.35 6.16 -11.40
C LEU A 28 -3.27 5.00 -11.04
N ILE A 29 -4.38 4.82 -11.76
CA ILE A 29 -5.30 3.70 -11.52
C ILE A 29 -4.61 2.35 -11.76
N VAL A 30 -3.81 2.25 -12.82
CA VAL A 30 -3.05 1.04 -13.15
C VAL A 30 -1.99 0.77 -12.08
N ALA A 31 -1.29 1.81 -11.60
CA ALA A 31 -0.34 1.66 -10.50
C ALA A 31 -1.04 1.17 -9.22
N CYS A 32 -2.16 1.77 -8.83
CA CYS A 32 -2.96 1.32 -7.68
C CYS A 32 -3.50 -0.12 -7.85
N LEU A 33 -3.81 -0.54 -9.08
CA LEU A 33 -4.32 -1.89 -9.35
C LEU A 33 -3.23 -2.95 -9.19
N PHE A 34 -2.01 -2.64 -9.60
CA PHE A 34 -0.91 -3.61 -9.70
C PHE A 34 0.18 -3.46 -8.63
N HIS A 35 0.07 -2.50 -7.69
CA HIS A 35 1.11 -2.25 -6.68
C HIS A 35 1.46 -3.51 -5.86
N ASP A 36 0.50 -4.36 -5.57
CA ASP A 36 0.62 -5.58 -4.77
C ASP A 36 0.61 -6.88 -5.57
N ILE A 37 0.57 -6.80 -6.92
CA ILE A 37 0.54 -8.01 -7.76
C ILE A 37 1.75 -8.93 -7.52
N GLY A 38 2.84 -8.37 -7.02
CA GLY A 38 4.07 -9.08 -6.71
C GLY A 38 3.95 -10.13 -5.60
N TYR A 39 2.90 -10.08 -4.78
CA TYR A 39 2.59 -11.15 -3.82
C TYR A 39 2.13 -12.45 -4.51
N VAL A 40 1.61 -12.37 -5.73
CA VAL A 40 1.07 -13.54 -6.43
C VAL A 40 2.21 -14.46 -6.89
N ARG A 41 2.17 -15.71 -6.46
CA ARG A 41 3.12 -16.75 -6.88
C ARG A 41 2.85 -17.17 -8.32
N GLY A 42 3.93 -17.38 -9.07
CA GLY A 42 3.82 -17.79 -10.47
C GLY A 42 3.45 -16.66 -11.43
N ILE A 43 3.43 -15.40 -10.97
CA ILE A 43 3.04 -14.24 -11.78
C ILE A 43 4.13 -13.81 -12.77
N LEU A 44 5.41 -14.06 -12.43
CA LEU A 44 6.55 -13.69 -13.25
C LEU A 44 7.08 -14.87 -14.06
N ASN A 45 7.53 -14.59 -15.29
CA ASN A 45 8.23 -15.56 -16.09
C ASN A 45 9.51 -16.01 -15.34
N GLY A 46 9.62 -17.32 -15.09
CA GLY A 46 10.74 -17.90 -14.34
C GLY A 46 10.42 -18.21 -12.88
N ASP A 47 9.27 -17.83 -12.37
CA ASP A 47 8.75 -18.38 -11.11
C ASP A 47 8.55 -19.90 -11.27
N SER A 48 8.98 -20.67 -10.29
CA SER A 48 8.89 -22.13 -10.29
C SER A 48 8.87 -22.70 -8.88
N ALA A 49 8.76 -24.01 -8.76
CA ALA A 49 8.89 -24.72 -7.50
C ALA A 49 10.27 -24.53 -6.83
N ASP A 50 11.31 -24.19 -7.61
CA ASP A 50 12.67 -23.98 -7.13
C ASP A 50 12.88 -22.57 -6.56
N GLY A 51 11.96 -21.63 -6.80
CA GLY A 51 11.99 -20.29 -6.26
C GLY A 51 11.27 -19.27 -7.14
N TYR A 52 11.06 -18.11 -6.55
CA TYR A 52 10.31 -16.98 -7.13
C TYR A 52 11.27 -15.85 -7.47
N ILE A 53 11.16 -15.27 -8.67
CA ILE A 53 11.96 -14.12 -9.11
C ILE A 53 11.72 -12.95 -8.14
N VAL A 54 12.82 -12.30 -7.69
CA VAL A 54 12.76 -11.21 -6.72
C VAL A 54 13.31 -9.88 -7.22
N ASP A 55 14.08 -9.90 -8.30
CA ASP A 55 14.68 -8.70 -8.89
C ASP A 55 14.88 -8.82 -10.41
N ALA A 56 15.27 -7.71 -11.03
CA ALA A 56 15.55 -7.63 -12.46
C ALA A 56 16.77 -8.44 -12.91
N LYS A 57 17.63 -8.91 -12.00
CA LYS A 57 18.78 -9.75 -12.30
C LYS A 57 18.40 -11.23 -12.42
N GLY A 58 17.13 -11.56 -12.11
CA GLY A 58 16.63 -12.93 -12.13
C GLY A 58 17.00 -13.74 -10.87
N ASN A 59 17.41 -13.10 -9.80
CA ASN A 59 17.61 -13.77 -8.53
C ASN A 59 16.30 -14.36 -8.02
N LYS A 60 16.38 -15.49 -7.32
CA LYS A 60 15.20 -16.19 -6.80
C LYS A 60 15.24 -16.31 -5.29
N ALA A 61 14.10 -16.09 -4.65
CA ALA A 61 13.87 -16.47 -3.26
C ALA A 61 13.16 -17.81 -3.19
N LYS A 62 13.66 -18.71 -2.35
CA LYS A 62 13.00 -19.97 -2.03
C LYS A 62 12.19 -19.76 -0.76
N LEU A 63 10.87 -19.93 -0.87
CA LEU A 63 9.98 -19.75 0.28
C LEU A 63 9.90 -21.04 1.10
N PRO A 64 9.75 -20.94 2.44
CA PRO A 64 9.52 -22.09 3.29
C PRO A 64 8.27 -22.87 2.86
N ARG A 65 8.29 -24.19 3.04
CA ARG A 65 7.11 -25.02 2.76
C ARG A 65 5.96 -24.63 3.70
N GLY A 66 4.79 -24.37 3.13
CA GLY A 66 3.60 -23.98 3.90
C GLY A 66 3.52 -22.49 4.22
N SER A 67 4.50 -21.68 3.75
CA SER A 67 4.41 -20.22 3.88
C SER A 67 3.24 -19.66 3.10
N SER A 68 2.67 -18.56 3.60
CA SER A 68 1.65 -17.78 2.90
C SER A 68 2.29 -16.89 1.81
N ASP A 69 1.47 -16.16 1.05
CA ASP A 69 1.97 -15.17 0.08
C ASP A 69 2.67 -14.00 0.77
N ALA A 70 2.42 -13.76 2.07
CA ALA A 70 3.11 -12.77 2.88
C ALA A 70 4.64 -12.98 2.93
N ALA A 71 5.12 -14.21 2.74
CA ALA A 71 6.56 -14.50 2.62
C ALA A 71 7.24 -13.74 1.45
N LEU A 72 6.46 -13.22 0.48
CA LEU A 72 6.94 -12.36 -0.60
C LEU A 72 6.95 -10.86 -0.24
N LEU A 73 6.53 -10.49 0.97
CA LEU A 73 6.50 -9.10 1.43
C LEU A 73 7.81 -8.33 1.19
N PRO A 74 9.01 -8.88 1.44
CA PRO A 74 10.25 -8.16 1.18
C PRO A 74 10.51 -7.86 -0.30
N TYR A 75 9.81 -8.55 -1.20
CA TYR A 75 10.09 -8.53 -2.64
C TYR A 75 8.91 -8.04 -3.49
N HIS A 76 7.71 -7.89 -2.91
CA HIS A 76 6.48 -7.67 -3.67
C HIS A 76 6.53 -6.41 -4.55
N VAL A 77 7.12 -5.31 -4.07
CA VAL A 77 7.24 -4.07 -4.87
C VAL A 77 8.10 -4.30 -6.11
N ASP A 78 9.28 -4.92 -5.96
CA ASP A 78 10.15 -5.20 -7.11
C ASP A 78 9.49 -6.17 -8.09
N ARG A 79 8.80 -7.19 -7.57
CA ARG A 79 8.03 -8.14 -8.38
C ARG A 79 6.87 -7.47 -9.11
N SER A 80 6.16 -6.54 -8.45
CA SER A 80 5.08 -5.75 -9.08
C SER A 80 5.62 -4.89 -10.22
N LYS A 81 6.77 -4.24 -10.02
CA LYS A 81 7.45 -3.46 -11.06
C LYS A 81 7.87 -4.33 -12.24
N LEU A 82 8.44 -5.52 -12.00
CA LEU A 82 8.79 -6.47 -13.06
C LEU A 82 7.56 -6.91 -13.85
N PHE A 83 6.45 -7.19 -13.16
CA PHE A 83 5.19 -7.58 -13.81
C PHE A 83 4.67 -6.48 -14.74
N VAL A 84 4.61 -5.22 -14.26
CA VAL A 84 4.10 -4.13 -15.09
C VAL A 84 5.04 -3.84 -16.26
N MET A 85 6.37 -3.92 -16.08
CA MET A 85 7.33 -3.76 -17.18
C MET A 85 7.14 -4.83 -18.26
N ASP A 86 6.91 -6.09 -17.89
CA ASP A 86 6.66 -7.16 -18.88
C ASP A 86 5.30 -7.03 -19.58
N ARG A 87 4.26 -6.68 -18.83
CA ARG A 87 2.89 -6.73 -19.34
C ARG A 87 2.44 -5.44 -20.02
N LEU A 88 2.82 -4.27 -19.48
CA LEU A 88 2.34 -2.99 -19.97
C LEU A 88 3.21 -2.41 -21.09
N SER A 89 4.46 -2.85 -21.25
CA SER A 89 5.34 -2.38 -22.33
C SER A 89 4.79 -2.61 -23.76
N LYS A 90 3.78 -3.46 -23.88
CA LYS A 90 3.09 -3.78 -25.15
C LYS A 90 1.82 -2.94 -25.38
N ILE A 91 1.46 -2.08 -24.43
CA ILE A 91 0.23 -1.28 -24.45
C ILE A 91 0.63 0.17 -24.78
N GLU A 92 0.40 0.62 -26.00
CA GLU A 92 0.82 1.96 -26.47
C GLU A 92 0.28 3.13 -25.63
N LEU A 93 -0.88 2.95 -24.96
CA LEU A 93 -1.51 3.98 -24.15
C LEU A 93 -0.89 4.12 -22.74
N LEU A 94 0.00 3.21 -22.34
CA LEU A 94 0.56 3.16 -20.99
C LEU A 94 2.10 3.18 -21.06
N ASP A 95 2.68 4.08 -20.27
CA ASP A 95 4.11 4.06 -19.98
C ASP A 95 4.36 3.14 -18.78
N ALA A 96 4.89 1.93 -19.07
CA ALA A 96 5.20 0.95 -18.06
C ALA A 96 6.24 1.45 -17.04
N THR A 97 7.19 2.27 -17.48
CA THR A 97 8.21 2.87 -16.59
C THR A 97 7.58 3.85 -15.61
N ARG A 98 6.68 4.71 -16.08
CA ARG A 98 5.91 5.64 -15.26
C ARG A 98 5.11 4.89 -14.18
N VAL A 99 4.41 3.81 -14.56
CA VAL A 99 3.64 2.96 -13.62
C VAL A 99 4.58 2.31 -12.59
N ALA A 100 5.70 1.70 -13.04
CA ALA A 100 6.66 1.05 -12.16
C ALA A 100 7.29 2.03 -11.16
N ASN A 101 7.61 3.25 -11.60
CA ASN A 101 8.12 4.30 -10.72
C ASN A 101 7.10 4.73 -9.68
N ALA A 102 5.82 4.85 -10.04
CA ALA A 102 4.75 5.17 -9.10
C ALA A 102 4.54 4.05 -8.06
N ILE A 103 4.64 2.78 -8.48
CA ILE A 103 4.58 1.60 -7.57
C ILE A 103 5.71 1.62 -6.55
N GLU A 104 6.92 2.09 -6.89
CA GLU A 104 8.03 2.16 -5.93
C GLU A 104 7.67 2.95 -4.67
N PHE A 105 6.80 3.95 -4.77
CA PHE A 105 6.36 4.75 -3.63
C PHE A 105 5.53 3.98 -2.59
N THR A 106 5.01 2.80 -2.92
CA THR A 106 4.29 1.95 -1.95
C THR A 106 5.24 1.12 -1.07
N ARG A 107 6.55 1.16 -1.33
CA ARG A 107 7.54 0.47 -0.48
C ARG A 107 7.53 1.04 0.93
N PHE A 108 7.40 0.14 1.91
CA PHE A 108 7.40 0.51 3.33
C PHE A 108 8.41 -0.36 4.11
N PRO A 109 9.22 0.23 5.02
CA PRO A 109 9.42 1.67 5.20
C PRO A 109 10.00 2.32 3.94
N PRO A 110 9.77 3.64 3.74
CA PRO A 110 10.31 4.35 2.59
C PRO A 110 11.82 4.18 2.50
N SER A 111 12.34 3.90 1.31
CA SER A 111 13.79 3.82 1.09
C SER A 111 14.41 5.20 1.34
N HIS A 112 15.38 5.28 2.25
CA HIS A 112 16.14 6.51 2.49
C HIS A 112 16.89 6.88 1.19
N GLY A 113 16.54 8.01 0.58
CA GLY A 113 17.21 8.55 -0.61
C GLY A 113 16.35 8.65 -1.88
N ALA A 114 15.13 8.16 -1.90
CA ALA A 114 14.16 8.61 -2.89
C ALA A 114 13.79 10.06 -2.51
N ASP A 115 14.19 11.02 -3.35
CA ASP A 115 13.76 12.40 -3.20
C ASP A 115 12.23 12.39 -3.39
N ASP A 116 11.48 12.37 -2.28
CA ASP A 116 10.00 12.30 -2.27
C ASP A 116 9.37 13.51 -3.00
N SER A 117 10.19 14.50 -3.38
CA SER A 117 9.74 15.74 -4.02
C SER A 117 9.43 15.62 -5.52
N ASP A 118 9.90 14.56 -6.21
CA ASP A 118 9.93 14.59 -7.67
C ASP A 118 8.74 13.90 -8.37
N SER A 119 7.85 13.18 -7.67
CA SER A 119 6.70 12.53 -8.31
C SER A 119 5.41 12.69 -7.51
N GLU A 120 4.62 13.71 -7.88
CA GLU A 120 3.25 13.87 -7.33
C GLU A 120 2.42 12.59 -7.52
N GLU A 121 2.56 11.93 -8.68
CA GLU A 121 1.84 10.68 -8.97
C GLU A 121 2.22 9.55 -8.01
N GLY A 122 3.51 9.35 -7.77
CA GLY A 122 4.00 8.35 -6.81
C GLY A 122 3.50 8.62 -5.39
N MET A 123 3.52 9.89 -4.96
CA MET A 123 2.95 10.30 -3.67
C MET A 123 1.45 10.00 -3.58
N LEU A 124 0.69 10.21 -4.66
CA LEU A 124 -0.74 9.91 -4.68
C LEU A 124 -1.02 8.39 -4.69
N VAL A 125 -0.16 7.58 -5.34
CA VAL A 125 -0.26 6.10 -5.28
C VAL A 125 0.02 5.60 -3.86
N ARG A 126 1.07 6.09 -3.20
CA ARG A 126 1.34 5.81 -1.77
C ARG A 126 0.14 6.21 -0.90
N ALA A 127 -0.39 7.41 -1.10
CA ALA A 127 -1.54 7.87 -0.33
C ALA A 127 -2.78 7.01 -0.59
N ALA A 128 -3.03 6.59 -1.83
CA ALA A 128 -4.13 5.69 -2.17
C ALA A 128 -3.99 4.34 -1.49
N ASP A 129 -2.78 3.79 -1.43
CA ASP A 129 -2.47 2.55 -0.74
C ASP A 129 -2.75 2.67 0.76
N LEU A 130 -2.18 3.66 1.43
CA LEU A 130 -2.39 3.90 2.85
C LEU A 130 -3.86 4.17 3.19
N ILE A 131 -4.54 5.00 2.40
CA ILE A 131 -5.96 5.33 2.62
C ILE A 131 -6.84 4.11 2.32
N GLY A 132 -6.56 3.35 1.28
CA GLY A 132 -7.30 2.15 0.92
C GLY A 132 -7.23 1.06 1.99
N GLN A 133 -6.10 0.94 2.68
CA GLN A 133 -5.93 0.00 3.80
C GLN A 133 -6.53 0.57 5.10
N LEU A 134 -6.08 1.74 5.54
CA LEU A 134 -6.40 2.30 6.85
C LEU A 134 -7.80 2.90 6.90
N GLY A 135 -8.38 3.31 5.77
CA GLY A 135 -9.75 3.77 5.62
C GLY A 135 -10.77 2.65 5.39
N ASP A 136 -10.35 1.38 5.43
CA ASP A 136 -11.28 0.25 5.44
C ASP A 136 -12.07 0.26 6.77
N PRO A 137 -13.42 0.29 6.77
CA PRO A 137 -14.21 0.21 7.99
C PRO A 137 -13.93 -1.03 8.85
N HIS A 138 -13.33 -2.06 8.26
CA HIS A 138 -12.95 -3.30 8.93
C HIS A 138 -11.46 -3.41 9.25
N TYR A 139 -10.69 -2.33 9.14
CA TYR A 139 -9.24 -2.33 9.35
C TYR A 139 -8.83 -2.98 10.67
N LEU A 140 -9.40 -2.56 11.79
CA LEU A 140 -9.07 -3.10 13.11
C LEU A 140 -9.37 -4.60 13.25
N ARG A 141 -10.38 -5.12 12.53
CA ARG A 141 -10.67 -6.56 12.49
C ARG A 141 -9.61 -7.36 11.72
N LYS A 142 -8.88 -6.72 10.84
CA LYS A 142 -7.81 -7.34 10.03
C LYS A 142 -6.46 -7.29 10.72
N ALA A 143 -6.31 -6.54 11.80
CA ALA A 143 -5.05 -6.40 12.53
C ALA A 143 -4.47 -7.76 12.96
N ASN A 144 -5.31 -8.70 13.38
CA ASN A 144 -4.89 -10.04 13.75
C ASN A 144 -4.24 -10.80 12.56
N ALA A 145 -4.83 -10.75 11.37
CA ALA A 145 -4.25 -11.39 10.19
C ALA A 145 -2.93 -10.72 9.78
N LEU A 146 -2.88 -9.38 9.81
CA LEU A 146 -1.69 -8.60 9.51
C LEU A 146 -0.53 -8.93 10.47
N TYR A 147 -0.82 -9.16 11.76
CA TYR A 147 0.20 -9.56 12.71
C TYR A 147 0.88 -10.88 12.30
N TYR A 148 0.11 -11.89 11.89
CA TYR A 148 0.68 -13.17 11.48
C TYR A 148 1.41 -13.09 10.13
N GLU A 149 1.00 -12.22 9.23
CA GLU A 149 1.75 -11.92 8.00
C GLU A 149 3.12 -11.29 8.33
N PHE A 150 3.15 -10.34 9.26
CA PHE A 150 4.39 -9.72 9.73
C PHE A 150 5.28 -10.70 10.51
N GLU A 151 4.68 -11.60 11.28
CA GLU A 151 5.41 -12.64 12.02
C GLU A 151 6.16 -13.56 11.06
N GLU A 152 5.52 -13.95 9.96
CA GLU A 152 6.11 -14.85 8.96
C GLU A 152 7.41 -14.30 8.36
N VAL A 153 7.54 -12.99 8.24
CA VAL A 153 8.75 -12.32 7.68
C VAL A 153 9.63 -11.68 8.75
N GLY A 154 9.31 -11.86 10.03
CA GLY A 154 10.08 -11.31 11.15
C GLY A 154 9.93 -9.80 11.35
N MET A 155 8.92 -9.18 10.73
CA MET A 155 8.69 -7.74 10.81
C MET A 155 8.19 -7.32 12.20
N ASN A 156 7.40 -8.15 12.89
CA ASN A 156 6.92 -7.88 14.24
C ASN A 156 8.10 -7.58 15.20
N LYS A 157 9.16 -8.38 15.11
CA LYS A 157 10.37 -8.18 15.92
C LYS A 157 11.04 -6.83 15.62
N GLN A 158 11.05 -6.39 14.36
CA GLN A 158 11.63 -5.10 13.96
C GLN A 158 10.78 -3.92 14.44
N LEU A 159 9.45 -4.08 14.42
CA LEU A 159 8.49 -3.05 14.84
C LEU A 159 8.19 -3.08 16.34
N GLY A 160 8.69 -4.09 17.08
CA GLY A 160 8.48 -4.23 18.52
C GLY A 160 7.09 -4.77 18.89
N TYR A 161 6.39 -5.43 17.98
CA TYR A 161 5.09 -6.05 18.25
C TYR A 161 5.28 -7.44 18.87
N ALA A 162 4.67 -7.66 20.02
CA ALA A 162 4.70 -8.93 20.76
C ALA A 162 3.38 -9.74 20.61
N SER A 163 2.30 -9.07 20.23
CA SER A 163 0.97 -9.66 20.08
C SER A 163 0.16 -8.96 19.00
N PRO A 164 -0.91 -9.59 18.47
CA PRO A 164 -1.84 -8.92 17.56
C PRO A 164 -2.50 -7.67 18.15
N ALA A 165 -2.63 -7.60 19.48
CA ALA A 165 -3.21 -6.45 20.16
C ALA A 165 -2.34 -5.20 20.00
N ASP A 166 -1.01 -5.35 19.95
CA ASP A 166 -0.09 -4.22 19.79
C ASP A 166 -0.34 -3.44 18.50
N LEU A 167 -0.75 -4.12 17.41
CA LEU A 167 -1.13 -3.46 16.16
C LEU A 167 -2.34 -2.52 16.33
N THR A 168 -3.29 -2.88 17.20
CA THR A 168 -4.46 -2.04 17.48
C THR A 168 -4.10 -0.94 18.48
N ASP A 169 -3.39 -1.29 19.54
CA ASP A 169 -3.03 -0.37 20.64
C ASP A 169 -2.08 0.74 20.15
N LEU A 170 -1.15 0.42 19.27
CA LEU A 170 -0.17 1.37 18.74
C LEU A 170 -0.64 2.06 17.44
N TYR A 171 -1.79 1.67 16.88
CA TYR A 171 -2.30 2.21 15.64
C TYR A 171 -2.47 3.74 15.63
N PRO A 172 -3.03 4.39 16.66
CA PRO A 172 -3.16 5.86 16.68
C PRO A 172 -1.79 6.54 16.64
N GLN A 173 -0.82 6.06 17.41
CA GLN A 173 0.55 6.60 17.39
C GLN A 173 1.19 6.40 16.01
N PHE A 174 1.10 5.21 15.44
CA PHE A 174 1.62 4.90 14.10
C PHE A 174 1.00 5.82 13.04
N TYR A 175 -0.31 6.03 13.08
CA TYR A 175 -0.98 6.92 12.14
C TYR A 175 -0.41 8.35 12.20
N TRP A 176 -0.31 8.93 13.38
CA TRP A 176 0.14 10.31 13.54
C TRP A 176 1.62 10.49 13.26
N SER A 177 2.47 9.54 13.65
CA SER A 177 3.92 9.64 13.48
C SER A 177 4.42 9.27 12.09
N SER A 178 3.76 8.30 11.42
CA SER A 178 4.33 7.66 10.23
C SER A 178 3.44 7.79 8.99
N ILE A 179 2.13 8.03 9.13
CA ILE A 179 1.19 7.99 8.01
C ILE A 179 0.69 9.37 7.64
N SER A 180 0.28 10.18 8.62
CA SER A 180 -0.47 11.41 8.39
C SER A 180 0.21 12.37 7.40
N ALA A 181 1.54 12.49 7.44
CA ALA A 181 2.30 13.35 6.55
C ALA A 181 2.22 12.88 5.08
N HIS A 182 2.21 11.57 4.84
CA HIS A 182 2.22 11.00 3.49
C HIS A 182 0.88 11.07 2.75
N ILE A 183 -0.22 11.34 3.46
CA ILE A 183 -1.57 11.38 2.87
C ILE A 183 -2.16 12.79 2.74
N GLN A 184 -1.46 13.84 3.19
CA GLN A 184 -2.00 15.22 3.24
C GLN A 184 -2.45 15.75 1.87
N SER A 185 -1.68 15.53 0.82
CA SER A 185 -2.04 15.94 -0.54
C SER A 185 -3.33 15.26 -1.01
N ALA A 186 -3.46 13.95 -0.73
CA ALA A 186 -4.65 13.17 -1.07
C ALA A 186 -5.88 13.59 -0.25
N ILE A 187 -5.73 13.89 1.05
CA ILE A 187 -6.80 14.42 1.89
C ILE A 187 -7.40 15.69 1.32
N ARG A 188 -6.55 16.59 0.78
CA ARG A 188 -7.03 17.81 0.12
C ARG A 188 -7.95 17.48 -1.06
N TYR A 189 -7.59 16.50 -1.88
CA TYR A 189 -8.40 16.08 -3.03
C TYR A 189 -9.67 15.34 -2.61
N LEU A 190 -9.59 14.47 -1.61
CA LEU A 190 -10.74 13.73 -1.10
C LEU A 190 -11.81 14.65 -0.47
N ASN A 191 -11.41 15.75 0.14
CA ASN A 191 -12.34 16.68 0.80
C ASN A 191 -13.40 17.30 -0.12
N VAL A 192 -13.14 17.39 -1.43
CA VAL A 192 -14.05 18.07 -2.36
C VAL A 192 -15.17 17.17 -2.90
N THR A 193 -15.13 15.87 -2.62
CA THR A 193 -16.15 14.94 -3.08
C THR A 193 -16.83 14.23 -1.90
N SER A 194 -18.08 13.80 -2.09
CA SER A 194 -18.82 13.07 -1.04
C SER A 194 -18.19 11.72 -0.73
N SER A 195 -17.82 10.94 -1.76
CA SER A 195 -17.11 9.66 -1.60
C SER A 195 -15.74 9.84 -0.97
N GLY A 196 -15.02 10.90 -1.35
CA GLY A 196 -13.71 11.23 -0.75
C GLY A 196 -13.82 11.55 0.74
N ARG A 197 -14.80 12.33 1.15
CA ARG A 197 -15.06 12.60 2.57
C ARG A 197 -15.40 11.33 3.37
N GLN A 198 -15.99 10.32 2.72
CA GLN A 198 -16.23 9.03 3.39
C GLN A 198 -14.94 8.31 3.74
N TRP A 199 -13.91 8.34 2.85
CA TRP A 199 -12.57 7.81 3.18
C TRP A 199 -11.97 8.50 4.40
N ILE A 200 -12.05 9.84 4.43
CA ILE A 200 -11.54 10.64 5.57
C ILE A 200 -12.28 10.28 6.86
N ALA A 201 -13.61 10.18 6.81
CA ALA A 201 -14.41 9.78 7.95
C ALA A 201 -14.06 8.39 8.48
N ASN A 202 -13.83 7.43 7.57
CA ASN A 202 -13.44 6.07 7.94
C ASN A 202 -12.05 6.04 8.61
N LEU A 203 -11.06 6.77 8.06
CA LEU A 203 -9.73 6.90 8.65
C LEU A 203 -9.81 7.37 10.11
N TYR A 204 -10.47 8.50 10.35
CA TYR A 204 -10.62 9.05 11.71
C TYR A 204 -11.48 8.17 12.62
N SER A 205 -12.51 7.51 12.07
CA SER A 205 -13.31 6.55 12.83
C SER A 205 -12.46 5.37 13.33
N ASN A 206 -11.55 4.85 12.52
CA ASN A 206 -10.67 3.75 12.94
C ASN A 206 -9.70 4.20 14.04
N ILE A 207 -9.11 5.39 13.91
CA ILE A 207 -8.23 5.97 14.95
C ILE A 207 -9.00 6.13 16.26
N PHE A 208 -10.16 6.79 16.21
CA PHE A 208 -10.98 7.04 17.40
C PHE A 208 -11.43 5.73 18.09
N ARG A 209 -11.77 4.70 17.30
CA ARG A 209 -12.14 3.39 17.86
C ARG A 209 -10.97 2.74 18.58
N ALA A 210 -9.75 2.76 18.01
CA ALA A 210 -8.56 2.22 18.66
C ALA A 210 -8.24 2.98 19.95
N GLU A 211 -8.26 4.31 19.93
CA GLU A 211 -8.05 5.14 21.14
C GLU A 211 -9.10 4.87 22.22
N ARG A 212 -10.36 4.69 21.84
CA ARG A 212 -11.44 4.40 22.76
C ARG A 212 -11.32 3.02 23.38
N GLU A 213 -10.93 2.00 22.61
CA GLU A 213 -10.68 0.65 23.13
C GLU A 213 -9.56 0.68 24.18
N LEU A 214 -8.46 1.38 23.91
CA LEU A 214 -7.39 1.60 24.89
C LEU A 214 -7.89 2.29 26.18
N SER A 215 -8.72 3.31 26.03
CA SER A 215 -9.25 4.09 27.17
C SER A 215 -10.19 3.28 28.06
N LEU A 216 -11.00 2.38 27.47
CA LEU A 216 -12.03 1.61 28.17
C LEU A 216 -11.53 0.26 28.69
N CYS A 217 -10.70 -0.40 27.91
CA CYS A 217 -10.27 -1.77 28.19
C CYS A 217 -8.81 -1.85 28.66
N GLY A 218 -8.05 -0.75 28.52
CA GLY A 218 -6.59 -0.75 28.69
C GLY A 218 -5.89 -1.47 27.54
N PRO A 219 -4.54 -1.50 27.59
CA PRO A 219 -3.75 -2.23 26.58
C PRO A 219 -4.16 -3.71 26.53
N GLN A 220 -4.39 -4.21 25.34
CA GLN A 220 -4.74 -5.61 25.12
C GLN A 220 -3.46 -6.45 25.24
N ARG A 221 -3.22 -7.08 26.37
CA ARG A 221 -2.03 -7.90 26.65
C ARG A 221 -2.30 -9.38 26.51
#